data_b6e5c45b8daff6a2dfea7648f8543dfb
#
_entry.id   b6e5c45b8daff6a2dfea7648f8543dfb
#
_cell.length_a   1.000
_cell.length_b   1.000
_cell.length_c   1.000
_cell.angle_alpha   90.00
_cell.angle_beta   90.00
_cell.angle_gamma   90.00
#
_symmetry.space_group_name_H-M   'P 1'
#
loop_
_entity.id
_entity.type
_entity.pdbx_description
1 polymer ?
#
loop_
_entity_poly.entity_id
_entity_poly.type
_entity_poly.pdbx_seq_one_letter_code
_entity_poly.pdbx_strand_id
1 'polypeptide(L)'
;MRNAGLEEAQAGIKIAGRNINNLRYADDTTLMAESEEELKSLLIKVKVESEKVGLKVNIQKTKIVASGPITSWEIDGETVETVSDFIFGGSKITADGDCSHEIKRRLLLGRKVMTNLDSILKSRDITLPTKVRLVKAMVFPVVMYGCESWTVKKAEPRRIDAFELWCWKRLESPLDCKEIHPVHPKGDQSWVFIGRTDAEAEIPI
;
A
#
# COMPACT_ATOMS: atom_id res chain seq x y z
N MET A 1 17.91 -10.58 13.11
CA MET A 1 16.75 -9.90 13.70
C MET A 1 15.71 -10.82 14.38
N ARG A 2 15.52 -12.07 13.99
CA ARG A 2 14.63 -12.99 14.76
C ARG A 2 15.02 -13.13 16.24
N ASN A 3 16.27 -12.94 16.56
CA ASN A 3 16.82 -13.12 17.92
C ASN A 3 16.94 -11.80 18.72
N ALA A 4 16.36 -10.68 18.24
CA ALA A 4 16.46 -9.40 18.95
C ALA A 4 15.58 -9.30 20.21
N GLY A 5 14.89 -10.39 20.61
CA GLY A 5 14.02 -10.40 21.80
C GLY A 5 12.86 -9.41 21.75
N LEU A 6 12.50 -8.94 20.54
CA LEU A 6 11.42 -7.97 20.35
C LEU A 6 10.05 -8.56 20.64
N GLU A 7 9.91 -9.88 20.49
CA GLU A 7 8.65 -10.61 20.76
C GLU A 7 8.31 -10.64 22.26
N GLU A 8 9.30 -10.54 23.13
CA GLU A 8 9.14 -10.50 24.59
C GLU A 8 8.97 -9.09 25.14
N ALA A 9 9.14 -8.06 24.30
CA ALA A 9 8.96 -6.68 24.72
C ALA A 9 7.48 -6.38 24.96
N GLN A 10 7.13 -5.82 26.12
CA GLN A 10 5.78 -5.32 26.41
C GLN A 10 5.42 -4.09 25.55
N ALA A 11 6.42 -3.41 25.00
CA ALA A 11 6.27 -2.27 24.10
C ALA A 11 5.60 -2.69 22.78
N GLY A 12 4.80 -1.80 22.20
CA GLY A 12 4.10 -2.02 20.93
C GLY A 12 2.65 -1.55 20.96
N ILE A 13 1.97 -1.71 19.84
CA ILE A 13 0.54 -1.38 19.71
C ILE A 13 -0.30 -2.64 19.77
N LYS A 14 -1.47 -2.57 20.41
CA LYS A 14 -2.42 -3.69 20.51
C LYS A 14 -3.35 -3.72 19.30
N ILE A 15 -3.24 -4.77 18.48
CA ILE A 15 -4.13 -5.00 17.34
C ILE A 15 -4.80 -6.37 17.53
N ALA A 16 -6.13 -6.39 17.58
CA ALA A 16 -6.93 -7.62 17.79
C ALA A 16 -6.42 -8.49 18.96
N GLY A 17 -6.08 -7.84 20.08
CA GLY A 17 -5.60 -8.52 21.30
C GLY A 17 -4.14 -9.00 21.24
N ARG A 18 -3.43 -8.79 20.15
CA ARG A 18 -2.00 -9.10 20.00
C ARG A 18 -1.17 -7.84 20.09
N ASN A 19 -0.04 -7.91 20.80
CA ASN A 19 0.91 -6.83 20.84
C ASN A 19 1.83 -6.91 19.61
N ILE A 20 1.84 -5.84 18.79
CA ILE A 20 2.66 -5.74 17.59
C ILE A 20 3.60 -4.55 17.77
N ASN A 21 4.90 -4.83 17.81
CA ASN A 21 5.94 -3.82 17.99
C ASN A 21 6.86 -3.67 16.78
N ASN A 22 6.77 -4.57 15.80
CA ASN A 22 7.54 -4.46 14.57
C ASN A 22 6.84 -5.11 13.39
N LEU A 23 7.09 -4.57 12.19
CA LEU A 23 6.80 -5.18 10.90
C LEU A 23 8.09 -5.27 10.11
N ARG A 24 8.29 -6.37 9.38
CA ARG A 24 9.52 -6.61 8.61
C ARG A 24 9.19 -7.02 7.19
N TYR A 25 9.89 -6.39 6.26
CA TYR A 25 9.81 -6.74 4.85
C TYR A 25 11.20 -6.63 4.23
N ALA A 26 11.82 -7.77 3.90
CA ALA A 26 13.20 -7.87 3.46
C ALA A 26 14.18 -7.18 4.46
N ASP A 27 14.82 -6.12 4.04
CA ASP A 27 15.72 -5.26 4.84
C ASP A 27 15.00 -4.10 5.55
N ASP A 28 13.78 -3.79 5.14
CA ASP A 28 12.97 -2.76 5.78
C ASP A 28 12.35 -3.28 7.09
N THR A 29 12.47 -2.48 8.15
CA THR A 29 11.86 -2.76 9.45
C THR A 29 11.12 -1.53 9.94
N THR A 30 9.86 -1.70 10.30
CA THR A 30 9.06 -0.67 10.98
C THR A 30 8.90 -1.06 12.44
N LEU A 31 9.25 -0.17 13.35
CA LEU A 31 9.01 -0.30 14.78
C LEU A 31 7.75 0.47 15.15
N MET A 32 6.97 -0.06 16.08
CA MET A 32 5.72 0.53 16.53
C MET A 32 5.66 0.54 18.05
N ALA A 33 5.24 1.66 18.63
CA ALA A 33 5.06 1.82 20.07
C ALA A 33 3.96 2.87 20.34
N GLU A 34 3.40 2.83 21.54
CA GLU A 34 2.41 3.80 22.01
C GLU A 34 3.06 5.08 22.57
N SER A 35 4.35 5.02 22.98
CA SER A 35 5.09 6.16 23.49
C SER A 35 6.46 6.32 22.85
N GLU A 36 7.02 7.51 22.97
CA GLU A 36 8.34 7.85 22.45
C GLU A 36 9.45 7.06 23.18
N GLU A 37 9.32 6.87 24.49
CA GLU A 37 10.28 6.14 25.31
C GLU A 37 10.32 4.67 24.94
N GLU A 38 9.16 4.06 24.71
CA GLU A 38 9.06 2.67 24.23
C GLU A 38 9.71 2.51 22.86
N LEU A 39 9.45 3.45 21.95
CA LEU A 39 10.02 3.41 20.61
C LEU A 39 11.56 3.54 20.66
N LYS A 40 12.09 4.41 21.50
CA LYS A 40 13.54 4.55 21.76
C LYS A 40 14.13 3.25 22.29
N SER A 41 13.48 2.61 23.25
CA SER A 41 13.91 1.32 23.82
C SER A 41 13.96 0.23 22.76
N LEU A 42 12.93 0.12 21.91
CA LEU A 42 12.89 -0.85 20.80
C LEU A 42 14.01 -0.59 19.79
N LEU A 43 14.24 0.68 19.43
CA LEU A 43 15.27 1.06 18.48
C LEU A 43 16.68 0.73 18.98
N ILE A 44 16.98 1.00 20.27
CA ILE A 44 18.26 0.66 20.89
C ILE A 44 18.48 -0.86 20.85
N LYS A 45 17.45 -1.67 21.18
CA LYS A 45 17.54 -3.12 21.10
C LYS A 45 17.85 -3.58 19.67
N VAL A 46 17.12 -3.07 18.66
CA VAL A 46 17.38 -3.42 17.25
C VAL A 46 18.80 -3.03 16.84
N LYS A 47 19.26 -1.85 17.23
CA LYS A 47 20.59 -1.37 16.93
C LYS A 47 21.66 -2.29 17.51
N VAL A 48 21.61 -2.58 18.81
CA VAL A 48 22.58 -3.46 19.49
C VAL A 48 22.62 -4.85 18.85
N GLU A 49 21.46 -5.44 18.56
CA GLU A 49 21.41 -6.77 17.96
C GLU A 49 21.88 -6.76 16.49
N SER A 50 21.63 -5.66 15.76
CA SER A 50 22.13 -5.50 14.39
C SER A 50 23.65 -5.39 14.35
N GLU A 51 24.23 -4.63 15.26
CA GLU A 51 25.68 -4.44 15.38
C GLU A 51 26.43 -5.74 15.69
N LYS A 52 25.85 -6.63 16.51
CA LYS A 52 26.42 -7.98 16.79
C LYS A 52 26.61 -8.82 15.54
N VAL A 53 25.81 -8.60 14.50
CA VAL A 53 25.90 -9.32 13.22
C VAL A 53 26.54 -8.47 12.11
N GLY A 54 27.16 -7.34 12.48
CA GLY A 54 27.85 -6.46 11.53
C GLY A 54 26.95 -5.57 10.69
N LEU A 55 25.65 -5.45 11.03
CA LEU A 55 24.71 -4.58 10.35
C LEU A 55 24.58 -3.26 11.10
N LYS A 56 24.55 -2.15 10.34
CA LYS A 56 24.33 -0.81 10.90
C LYS A 56 22.99 -0.25 10.47
N VAL A 57 22.29 0.39 11.39
CA VAL A 57 21.07 1.14 11.08
C VAL A 57 21.43 2.36 10.23
N ASN A 58 20.76 2.54 9.11
CA ASN A 58 20.97 3.71 8.25
C ASN A 58 20.08 4.87 8.74
N ILE A 59 20.64 5.78 9.51
CA ILE A 59 19.92 6.90 10.13
C ILE A 59 19.31 7.84 9.08
N GLN A 60 20.01 8.11 7.99
CA GLN A 60 19.52 8.98 6.92
C GLN A 60 18.28 8.42 6.19
N LYS A 61 18.15 7.09 6.13
CA LYS A 61 16.97 6.42 5.56
C LYS A 61 15.88 6.16 6.61
N THR A 62 16.22 6.25 7.90
CA THR A 62 15.26 6.06 8.98
C THR A 62 14.34 7.27 9.07
N LYS A 63 13.03 7.04 9.16
CA LYS A 63 12.02 8.08 9.27
C LYS A 63 11.13 7.79 10.46
N ILE A 64 10.62 8.84 11.07
CA ILE A 64 9.66 8.75 12.17
C ILE A 64 8.31 9.28 11.69
N VAL A 65 7.26 8.52 11.98
CA VAL A 65 5.88 8.94 11.77
C VAL A 65 5.17 8.89 13.12
N ALA A 66 4.50 9.96 13.47
CA ALA A 66 3.71 10.04 14.67
C ALA A 66 2.34 10.66 14.41
N SER A 67 1.35 10.23 15.17
CA SER A 67 0.01 10.81 15.17
C SER A 67 -0.12 12.08 16.00
N GLY A 68 0.94 12.47 16.73
CA GLY A 68 1.03 13.67 17.56
C GLY A 68 2.28 14.52 17.29
N PRO A 69 2.39 15.71 17.89
CA PRO A 69 3.58 16.51 17.74
C PRO A 69 4.76 15.81 18.40
N ILE A 70 5.79 15.49 17.62
CA ILE A 70 7.10 15.07 18.12
C ILE A 70 8.06 16.23 17.97
N THR A 71 8.78 16.53 19.04
CA THR A 71 9.98 17.37 19.03
C THR A 71 11.12 16.63 18.34
N SER A 72 12.28 17.16 18.19
CA SER A 72 13.40 16.52 17.49
C SER A 72 13.76 15.15 18.06
N TRP A 73 13.98 14.17 17.17
CA TRP A 73 14.51 12.85 17.52
C TRP A 73 15.96 12.71 17.06
N GLU A 74 16.79 12.18 17.94
CA GLU A 74 18.21 11.96 17.65
C GLU A 74 18.58 10.50 17.90
N ILE A 75 19.39 9.95 16.99
CA ILE A 75 20.03 8.64 17.12
C ILE A 75 21.53 8.88 16.95
N ASP A 76 22.33 8.56 17.95
CA ASP A 76 23.79 8.75 17.93
C ASP A 76 24.25 10.19 17.64
N GLY A 77 23.46 11.18 18.06
CA GLY A 77 23.74 12.60 17.78
C GLY A 77 23.35 13.07 16.37
N GLU A 78 22.76 12.19 15.55
CA GLU A 78 22.17 12.56 14.25
C GLU A 78 20.65 12.71 14.37
N THR A 79 20.12 13.80 13.85
CA THR A 79 18.68 14.07 13.85
C THR A 79 17.95 13.18 12.86
N VAL A 80 16.91 12.49 13.31
CA VAL A 80 16.04 11.69 12.46
C VAL A 80 14.89 12.54 11.93
N GLU A 81 14.63 12.43 10.64
CA GLU A 81 13.57 13.19 10.00
C GLU A 81 12.18 12.68 10.40
N THR A 82 11.33 13.58 10.88
CA THR A 82 9.91 13.32 11.12
C THR A 82 9.13 13.61 9.85
N VAL A 83 8.34 12.63 9.41
CA VAL A 83 7.56 12.73 8.16
C VAL A 83 6.08 12.42 8.41
N SER A 84 5.20 12.97 7.58
CA SER A 84 3.77 12.70 7.63
C SER A 84 3.38 11.39 6.94
N ASP A 85 4.26 10.90 6.09
CA ASP A 85 4.04 9.66 5.32
C ASP A 85 5.37 9.00 4.94
N PHE A 86 5.33 7.70 4.67
CA PHE A 86 6.48 6.92 4.20
C PHE A 86 6.03 5.76 3.32
N ILE A 87 6.98 5.12 2.64
CA ILE A 87 6.70 3.94 1.81
C ILE A 87 7.27 2.72 2.53
N PHE A 88 6.39 1.75 2.83
CA PHE A 88 6.76 0.46 3.39
C PHE A 88 6.19 -0.67 2.53
N GLY A 89 7.02 -1.65 2.18
CA GLY A 89 6.60 -2.75 1.30
C GLY A 89 6.02 -2.28 -0.04
N GLY A 90 6.43 -1.10 -0.53
CA GLY A 90 5.92 -0.49 -1.75
C GLY A 90 4.59 0.24 -1.61
N SER A 91 3.95 0.28 -0.44
CA SER A 91 2.71 1.02 -0.17
C SER A 91 3.00 2.29 0.63
N LYS A 92 2.31 3.37 0.28
CA LYS A 92 2.40 4.66 1.00
C LYS A 92 1.51 4.62 2.24
N ILE A 93 2.12 4.79 3.41
CA ILE A 93 1.47 4.84 4.70
C ILE A 93 1.52 6.27 5.22
N THR A 94 0.39 6.77 5.72
CA THR A 94 0.24 8.12 6.28
C THR A 94 0.00 8.06 7.79
N ALA A 95 0.40 9.09 8.51
CA ALA A 95 0.24 9.18 9.97
C ALA A 95 -1.23 9.15 10.42
N ASP A 96 -2.14 9.63 9.59
CA ASP A 96 -3.60 9.63 9.83
C ASP A 96 -4.30 8.34 9.39
N GLY A 97 -3.57 7.37 8.82
CA GLY A 97 -4.12 6.11 8.30
C GLY A 97 -5.01 6.28 7.06
N ASP A 98 -5.01 7.45 6.40
CA ASP A 98 -5.80 7.68 5.18
C ASP A 98 -5.13 7.08 3.95
N CYS A 99 -5.73 6.05 3.38
CA CYS A 99 -5.25 5.40 2.17
C CYS A 99 -5.57 6.16 0.86
N SER A 100 -6.30 7.27 0.90
CA SER A 100 -6.68 8.04 -0.31
C SER A 100 -5.45 8.50 -1.11
N HIS A 101 -4.36 8.82 -0.44
CA HIS A 101 -3.09 9.20 -1.08
C HIS A 101 -2.45 8.02 -1.81
N GLU A 102 -2.45 6.84 -1.19
CA GLU A 102 -1.94 5.62 -1.83
C GLU A 102 -2.81 5.22 -3.03
N ILE A 103 -4.13 5.23 -2.88
CA ILE A 103 -5.05 4.93 -3.99
C ILE A 103 -4.80 5.86 -5.18
N LYS A 104 -4.70 7.18 -4.95
CA LYS A 104 -4.37 8.14 -6.01
C LYS A 104 -3.03 7.82 -6.67
N ARG A 105 -2.00 7.52 -5.87
CA ARG A 105 -0.66 7.15 -6.38
C ARG A 105 -0.73 5.90 -7.25
N ARG A 106 -1.45 4.87 -6.82
CA ARG A 106 -1.64 3.62 -7.57
C ARG A 106 -2.36 3.84 -8.89
N LEU A 107 -3.41 4.63 -8.89
CA LEU A 107 -4.14 5.00 -10.11
C LEU A 107 -3.23 5.75 -11.11
N LEU A 108 -2.36 6.63 -10.63
CA LEU A 108 -1.36 7.32 -11.47
C LEU A 108 -0.34 6.34 -12.05
N LEU A 109 0.15 5.39 -11.25
CA LEU A 109 1.06 4.34 -11.73
C LEU A 109 0.37 3.46 -12.79
N GLY A 110 -0.88 3.07 -12.56
CA GLY A 110 -1.67 2.34 -13.54
C GLY A 110 -1.84 3.10 -14.85
N ARG A 111 -2.11 4.41 -14.79
CA ARG A 111 -2.15 5.27 -15.99
C ARG A 111 -0.83 5.30 -16.74
N LYS A 112 0.29 5.37 -16.02
CA LYS A 112 1.63 5.34 -16.62
C LYS A 112 1.87 4.01 -17.34
N VAL A 113 1.54 2.88 -16.71
CA VAL A 113 1.64 1.55 -17.35
C VAL A 113 0.77 1.47 -18.59
N MET A 114 -0.48 1.94 -18.50
CA MET A 114 -1.42 1.99 -19.63
C MET A 114 -0.87 2.80 -20.81
N THR A 115 -0.23 3.95 -20.51
CA THR A 115 0.42 4.78 -21.54
C THR A 115 1.64 4.10 -22.17
N ASN A 116 2.42 3.37 -21.37
CA ASN A 116 3.55 2.60 -21.90
C ASN A 116 3.13 1.47 -22.84
N LEU A 117 1.90 0.98 -22.68
CA LEU A 117 1.32 -0.05 -23.55
C LEU A 117 0.62 0.51 -24.80
N ASP A 118 0.58 1.83 -24.99
CA ASP A 118 -0.20 2.47 -26.05
C ASP A 118 0.10 1.93 -27.46
N SER A 119 1.36 1.67 -27.79
CA SER A 119 1.76 1.12 -29.09
C SER A 119 1.09 -0.25 -29.36
N ILE A 120 1.03 -1.08 -28.34
CA ILE A 120 0.41 -2.40 -28.39
C ILE A 120 -1.12 -2.27 -28.41
N LEU A 121 -1.68 -1.44 -27.55
CA LEU A 121 -3.12 -1.30 -27.40
C LEU A 121 -3.78 -0.64 -28.64
N LYS A 122 -3.04 0.21 -29.36
CA LYS A 122 -3.48 0.84 -30.62
C LYS A 122 -3.23 0.01 -31.87
N SER A 123 -2.41 -1.05 -31.78
CA SER A 123 -2.16 -1.93 -32.92
C SER A 123 -3.44 -2.61 -33.41
N ARG A 124 -3.64 -2.66 -34.72
CA ARG A 124 -4.75 -3.38 -35.37
C ARG A 124 -4.52 -4.89 -35.48
N ASP A 125 -3.25 -5.31 -35.41
CA ASP A 125 -2.87 -6.71 -35.52
C ASP A 125 -3.15 -7.51 -34.26
N ILE A 126 -3.43 -6.82 -33.13
CA ILE A 126 -3.69 -7.44 -31.83
C ILE A 126 -5.17 -7.43 -31.55
N THR A 127 -5.74 -8.61 -31.32
CA THR A 127 -7.17 -8.79 -31.07
C THR A 127 -7.60 -8.14 -29.74
N LEU A 128 -8.84 -7.68 -29.65
CA LEU A 128 -9.39 -7.09 -28.43
C LEU A 128 -9.29 -8.00 -27.20
N PRO A 129 -9.60 -9.33 -27.28
CA PRO A 129 -9.41 -10.22 -26.14
C PRO A 129 -7.97 -10.28 -25.63
N THR A 130 -6.98 -10.20 -26.53
CA THR A 130 -5.57 -10.18 -26.15
C THR A 130 -5.22 -8.86 -25.44
N LYS A 131 -5.69 -7.72 -25.93
CA LYS A 131 -5.52 -6.42 -25.28
C LYS A 131 -6.14 -6.39 -23.88
N VAL A 132 -7.36 -6.92 -23.73
CA VAL A 132 -8.05 -7.04 -22.44
C VAL A 132 -7.21 -7.89 -21.46
N ARG A 133 -6.70 -9.04 -21.92
CA ARG A 133 -5.84 -9.90 -21.09
C ARG A 133 -4.56 -9.18 -20.67
N LEU A 134 -3.95 -8.41 -21.58
CA LEU A 134 -2.76 -7.63 -21.29
C LEU A 134 -3.01 -6.57 -20.21
N VAL A 135 -4.11 -5.81 -20.33
CA VAL A 135 -4.50 -4.81 -19.32
C VAL A 135 -4.76 -5.47 -17.97
N LYS A 136 -5.49 -6.58 -17.96
CA LYS A 136 -5.76 -7.35 -16.73
C LYS A 136 -4.49 -7.86 -16.06
N ALA A 137 -3.49 -8.30 -16.84
CA ALA A 137 -2.25 -8.87 -16.30
C ALA A 137 -1.20 -7.82 -15.90
N MET A 138 -1.18 -6.66 -16.54
CA MET A 138 -0.10 -5.68 -16.34
C MET A 138 -0.54 -4.41 -15.62
N VAL A 139 -1.77 -3.96 -15.82
CA VAL A 139 -2.25 -2.68 -15.28
C VAL A 139 -2.91 -2.88 -13.92
N PHE A 140 -3.89 -3.79 -13.83
CA PHE A 140 -4.64 -3.98 -12.59
C PHE A 140 -3.80 -4.46 -11.41
N PRO A 141 -2.81 -5.37 -11.55
CA PRO A 141 -1.95 -5.73 -10.43
C PRO A 141 -1.14 -4.56 -9.87
N VAL A 142 -0.77 -3.58 -10.71
CA VAL A 142 -0.08 -2.37 -10.26
C VAL A 142 -1.01 -1.47 -9.46
N VAL A 143 -2.26 -1.33 -9.93
CA VAL A 143 -3.28 -0.49 -9.26
C VAL A 143 -3.72 -1.11 -7.94
N MET A 144 -3.96 -2.41 -7.91
CA MET A 144 -4.52 -3.13 -6.75
C MET A 144 -3.45 -3.65 -5.78
N TYR A 145 -2.18 -3.34 -6.02
CA TYR A 145 -1.12 -3.77 -5.12
C TYR A 145 -1.29 -3.20 -3.71
N GLY A 146 -1.35 -4.06 -2.69
CA GLY A 146 -1.52 -3.68 -1.30
C GLY A 146 -2.95 -3.24 -0.93
N CYS A 147 -3.94 -3.50 -1.81
CA CYS A 147 -5.33 -3.09 -1.59
C CYS A 147 -5.98 -3.77 -0.36
N GLU A 148 -5.45 -4.87 0.09
CA GLU A 148 -5.87 -5.58 1.30
C GLU A 148 -5.68 -4.74 2.57
N SER A 149 -4.77 -3.76 2.53
CA SER A 149 -4.52 -2.85 3.66
C SER A 149 -5.32 -1.54 3.59
N TRP A 150 -6.12 -1.33 2.53
CA TRP A 150 -6.80 -0.06 2.34
C TRP A 150 -8.07 0.05 3.18
N THR A 151 -8.17 1.10 3.98
CA THR A 151 -9.41 1.57 4.59
C THR A 151 -10.18 2.41 3.57
N VAL A 152 -11.03 1.76 2.77
CA VAL A 152 -11.67 2.39 1.62
C VAL A 152 -12.85 3.27 2.06
N LYS A 153 -12.73 4.59 1.88
CA LYS A 153 -13.82 5.56 2.10
C LYS A 153 -14.81 5.53 0.93
N LYS A 154 -16.06 5.94 1.15
CA LYS A 154 -17.14 5.93 0.13
C LYS A 154 -16.81 6.58 -1.23
N ALA A 155 -15.86 7.51 -1.26
CA ALA A 155 -15.44 8.18 -2.50
C ALA A 155 -14.42 7.38 -3.33
N GLU A 156 -13.67 6.48 -2.71
CA GLU A 156 -12.56 5.79 -3.37
C GLU A 156 -13.02 4.72 -4.38
N PRO A 157 -14.08 3.92 -4.14
CA PRO A 157 -14.60 3.00 -5.15
C PRO A 157 -14.92 3.70 -6.46
N ARG A 158 -15.54 4.88 -6.40
CA ARG A 158 -15.88 5.65 -7.61
C ARG A 158 -14.66 6.06 -8.42
N ARG A 159 -13.51 6.31 -7.76
CA ARG A 159 -12.25 6.64 -8.45
C ARG A 159 -11.65 5.42 -9.12
N ILE A 160 -11.72 4.26 -8.47
CA ILE A 160 -11.25 2.99 -9.02
C ILE A 160 -12.12 2.59 -10.21
N ASP A 161 -13.45 2.67 -10.07
CA ASP A 161 -14.40 2.38 -11.14
C ASP A 161 -14.20 3.31 -12.34
N ALA A 162 -14.00 4.62 -12.08
CA ALA A 162 -13.72 5.60 -13.14
C ALA A 162 -12.38 5.30 -13.86
N PHE A 163 -11.37 4.82 -13.15
CA PHE A 163 -10.12 4.39 -13.75
C PHE A 163 -10.31 3.14 -14.61
N GLU A 164 -11.04 2.15 -14.12
CA GLU A 164 -11.37 0.94 -14.88
C GLU A 164 -12.09 1.29 -16.17
N LEU A 165 -13.14 2.11 -16.09
CA LEU A 165 -13.87 2.58 -17.25
C LEU A 165 -12.96 3.33 -18.23
N TRP A 166 -12.04 4.15 -17.74
CA TRP A 166 -11.04 4.84 -18.57
C TRP A 166 -10.12 3.84 -19.29
N CYS A 167 -9.70 2.75 -18.63
CA CYS A 167 -8.90 1.71 -19.26
C CYS A 167 -9.67 1.04 -20.42
N TRP A 168 -10.94 0.70 -20.21
CA TRP A 168 -11.75 0.05 -21.24
C TRP A 168 -12.02 0.98 -22.42
N LYS A 169 -12.37 2.24 -22.18
CA LYS A 169 -12.53 3.23 -23.25
C LYS A 169 -11.28 3.42 -24.09
N ARG A 170 -10.10 3.22 -23.55
CA ARG A 170 -8.84 3.35 -24.28
C ARG A 170 -8.54 2.15 -25.18
N LEU A 171 -9.18 1.01 -24.95
CA LEU A 171 -9.09 -0.17 -25.82
C LEU A 171 -10.02 -0.09 -27.02
N GLU A 172 -11.11 0.68 -26.91
CA GLU A 172 -12.07 0.87 -27.99
C GLU A 172 -11.44 1.78 -29.07
N SER A 173 -11.28 1.24 -30.28
CA SER A 173 -10.90 2.05 -31.44
C SER A 173 -12.06 2.99 -31.79
N PRO A 174 -11.82 4.23 -32.28
CA PRO A 174 -12.87 5.16 -32.68
C PRO A 174 -13.85 4.63 -33.73
N LEU A 175 -13.54 3.51 -34.37
CA LEU A 175 -14.36 2.88 -35.42
C LEU A 175 -15.33 1.82 -34.90
N ASP A 176 -15.15 1.31 -33.69
CA ASP A 176 -15.97 0.24 -33.11
C ASP A 176 -17.04 0.72 -32.14
N CYS A 177 -17.25 2.04 -32.02
CA CYS A 177 -18.19 2.64 -31.08
C CYS A 177 -19.68 2.38 -31.36
N LYS A 178 -20.03 1.49 -32.29
CA LYS A 178 -21.45 1.24 -32.62
C LYS A 178 -22.06 0.00 -31.96
N GLU A 179 -21.29 -0.89 -31.35
CA GLU A 179 -21.82 -2.18 -30.89
C GLU A 179 -21.39 -2.67 -29.50
N ILE A 180 -20.70 -1.88 -28.69
CA ILE A 180 -20.39 -2.34 -27.34
C ILE A 180 -21.11 -1.48 -26.33
N HIS A 181 -22.37 -1.83 -26.05
CA HIS A 181 -22.92 -1.59 -24.72
C HIS A 181 -21.98 -2.23 -23.71
N PRO A 182 -21.69 -1.58 -22.57
CA PRO A 182 -21.00 -2.22 -21.46
C PRO A 182 -21.87 -3.41 -21.06
N VAL A 183 -21.56 -4.56 -21.62
CA VAL A 183 -22.01 -5.82 -21.04
C VAL A 183 -21.25 -5.91 -19.73
N HIS A 184 -21.87 -5.42 -18.67
CA HIS A 184 -21.61 -5.94 -17.36
C HIS A 184 -21.71 -7.45 -17.53
N PRO A 185 -20.65 -8.24 -17.46
CA PRO A 185 -20.80 -9.66 -17.38
C PRO A 185 -21.44 -9.96 -16.03
N LYS A 186 -22.76 -9.97 -16.01
CA LYS A 186 -23.50 -10.70 -15.00
C LYS A 186 -23.12 -12.15 -15.24
N GLY A 187 -22.07 -12.62 -14.62
CA GLY A 187 -21.78 -14.04 -14.67
C GLY A 187 -20.37 -14.49 -14.42
N ASP A 188 -19.35 -13.65 -14.37
CA ASP A 188 -18.02 -14.12 -13.95
C ASP A 188 -17.61 -13.45 -12.63
N GLN A 189 -17.94 -14.15 -11.54
CA GLN A 189 -17.66 -13.76 -10.15
C GLN A 189 -16.18 -13.87 -9.76
N SER A 190 -15.26 -13.86 -10.72
CA SER A 190 -13.82 -14.00 -10.42
C SER A 190 -13.10 -12.70 -10.07
N TRP A 191 -13.79 -11.57 -10.07
CA TRP A 191 -13.32 -10.30 -9.51
C TRP A 191 -14.14 -9.92 -8.28
N VAL A 192 -14.23 -10.85 -7.34
CA VAL A 192 -14.61 -10.50 -5.99
C VAL A 192 -13.55 -9.53 -5.50
N PHE A 193 -13.91 -8.29 -5.30
CA PHE A 193 -13.21 -7.37 -4.44
C PHE A 193 -12.95 -8.11 -3.11
N ILE A 194 -11.72 -8.58 -2.92
CA ILE A 194 -11.24 -8.96 -1.60
C ILE A 194 -11.03 -7.66 -0.83
N GLY A 195 -12.09 -6.98 -0.54
CA GLY A 195 -12.12 -5.68 0.12
C GLY A 195 -13.53 -5.21 0.39
N ARG A 196 -14.53 -5.95 -0.07
CA ARG A 196 -15.92 -5.79 0.37
C ARG A 196 -16.18 -6.80 1.49
N THR A 197 -15.54 -6.60 2.62
CA THR A 197 -16.10 -7.06 3.88
C THR A 197 -17.23 -6.09 4.17
N ASP A 198 -18.45 -6.52 3.95
CA ASP A 198 -19.62 -6.00 4.63
C ASP A 198 -19.42 -6.29 6.13
N ALA A 199 -18.60 -5.46 6.77
CA ALA A 199 -18.48 -5.38 8.21
C ALA A 199 -19.56 -4.42 8.72
N GLU A 200 -20.83 -4.73 8.45
CA GLU A 200 -21.91 -4.51 9.39
C GLU A 200 -21.95 -5.72 10.31
N ALA A 201 -20.94 -5.84 11.15
CA ALA A 201 -21.05 -6.62 12.38
C ALA A 201 -21.40 -5.62 13.48
N GLU A 202 -22.67 -5.56 13.80
CA GLU A 202 -23.22 -5.00 15.02
C GLU A 202 -22.33 -5.43 16.19
N ILE A 203 -21.79 -4.44 16.92
CA ILE A 203 -21.19 -4.62 18.22
C ILE A 203 -22.37 -4.70 19.20
N PRO A 204 -22.65 -5.82 19.84
CA PRO A 204 -23.59 -5.85 20.96
C PRO A 204 -22.93 -5.15 22.15
N ILE A 205 -23.69 -4.32 22.78
CA ILE A 205 -23.47 -3.56 24.02
C ILE A 205 -22.99 -4.46 25.17
#